data_130817963c6fba6e1169a53bdcf30b37
#
_entry.id   130817963c6fba6e1169a53bdcf30b37
#
_cell.length_a   1.000
_cell.length_b   1.000
_cell.length_c   1.000
_cell.angle_alpha   90.00
_cell.angle_beta   90.00
_cell.angle_gamma   90.00
#
_symmetry.space_group_name_H-M   'P 1'
#
loop_
_entity.id
_entity.type
_entity.pdbx_description
1 polymer ?
#
loop_
_entity_poly.entity_id
_entity_poly.type
_entity_poly.pdbx_seq_one_letter_code
_entity_poly.pdbx_strand_id
1 'polypeptide(L)'
;MTRDKPRTLWPTEILVSDAIGRAMQFWGFRRNMGRVWTVLYLSSEPLTADDLRAALQLSSGAVSMTLSELVRWGVVRKVWVQGERKDFYAAEVHLWRMISRVLGEREKGEIVAAVDALTDALDQLDKLRGPPSDDEDTRARAELQRERISQLLDLARLGQRLLDALVSTGKVDASPLARFLLGHRS
;
A
#
# COMPACT_ATOMS: atom_id res chain seq x y z
N MET A 1 16.12 0.46 -35.06
CA MET A 1 14.78 0.96 -35.43
C MET A 1 14.47 2.14 -34.51
N THR A 2 14.66 3.37 -35.02
CA THR A 2 14.58 4.60 -34.21
C THR A 2 13.13 4.85 -33.82
N ARG A 3 12.84 4.80 -32.52
CA ARG A 3 11.54 5.20 -31.95
C ARG A 3 11.44 6.73 -31.94
N ASP A 4 11.13 7.31 -33.11
CA ASP A 4 11.07 8.77 -33.25
C ASP A 4 9.63 9.33 -33.21
N LYS A 5 8.64 8.51 -32.85
CA LYS A 5 7.25 8.95 -32.76
C LYS A 5 6.79 8.95 -31.31
N PRO A 6 6.32 10.09 -30.76
CA PRO A 6 5.82 10.13 -29.40
C PRO A 6 4.68 9.12 -29.25
N ARG A 7 4.72 8.31 -28.19
CA ARG A 7 3.68 7.34 -27.90
C ARG A 7 2.37 8.06 -27.59
N THR A 8 1.36 7.81 -28.40
CA THR A 8 -0.02 8.24 -28.13
C THR A 8 -0.73 7.12 -27.39
N LEU A 9 -1.32 7.43 -26.22
CA LEU A 9 -2.11 6.46 -25.47
C LEU A 9 -3.43 6.17 -26.17
N TRP A 10 -3.85 4.94 -26.12
CA TRP A 10 -5.20 4.57 -26.54
C TRP A 10 -6.24 5.04 -25.51
N PRO A 11 -7.50 5.26 -25.91
CA PRO A 11 -8.57 5.65 -24.97
C PRO A 11 -8.70 4.71 -23.77
N THR A 12 -8.48 3.40 -23.99
CA THR A 12 -8.48 2.39 -22.93
C THR A 12 -7.32 2.56 -21.94
N GLU A 13 -6.12 2.87 -22.41
CA GLU A 13 -4.96 3.14 -21.56
C GLU A 13 -5.19 4.40 -20.70
N ILE A 14 -5.79 5.44 -21.28
CA ILE A 14 -6.15 6.67 -20.55
C ILE A 14 -7.17 6.34 -19.45
N LEU A 15 -8.26 5.65 -19.82
CA LEU A 15 -9.32 5.27 -18.87
C LEU A 15 -8.77 4.46 -17.70
N VAL A 16 -7.97 3.43 -17.97
CA VAL A 16 -7.40 2.57 -16.93
C VAL A 16 -6.37 3.34 -16.08
N SER A 17 -5.49 4.14 -16.71
CA SER A 17 -4.50 4.92 -15.97
C SER A 17 -5.14 5.94 -15.03
N ASP A 18 -6.22 6.58 -15.44
CA ASP A 18 -6.96 7.51 -14.58
C ASP A 18 -7.72 6.80 -13.45
N ALA A 19 -8.28 5.62 -13.71
CA ALA A 19 -8.94 4.82 -12.69
C ALA A 19 -7.95 4.36 -11.61
N ILE A 20 -6.81 3.80 -12.01
CA ILE A 20 -5.74 3.38 -11.09
C ILE A 20 -5.12 4.59 -10.38
N GLY A 21 -4.94 5.71 -11.09
CA GLY A 21 -4.48 6.96 -10.47
C GLY A 21 -5.39 7.42 -9.33
N ARG A 22 -6.72 7.37 -9.51
CA ARG A 22 -7.69 7.70 -8.45
C ARG A 22 -7.65 6.69 -7.30
N ALA A 23 -7.57 5.40 -7.60
CA ALA A 23 -7.46 4.35 -6.58
C ALA A 23 -6.20 4.54 -5.72
N MET A 24 -5.03 4.79 -6.34
CA MET A 24 -3.78 5.07 -5.63
C MET A 24 -3.87 6.33 -4.78
N GLN A 25 -4.55 7.38 -5.27
CA GLN A 25 -4.77 8.61 -4.51
C GLN A 25 -5.65 8.37 -3.27
N PHE A 26 -6.70 7.57 -3.39
CA PHE A 26 -7.53 7.16 -2.26
C PHE A 26 -6.71 6.45 -1.18
N TRP A 27 -5.73 5.65 -1.57
CA TRP A 27 -4.79 4.97 -0.66
C TRP A 27 -3.64 5.87 -0.17
N GLY A 28 -3.71 7.19 -0.42
CA GLY A 28 -2.73 8.17 0.06
C GLY A 28 -1.42 8.21 -0.74
N PHE A 29 -1.38 7.64 -1.95
CA PHE A 29 -0.29 7.82 -2.89
C PHE A 29 -0.54 9.00 -3.82
N ARG A 30 0.49 9.48 -4.50
CA ARG A 30 0.29 10.50 -5.55
C ARG A 30 -0.42 9.89 -6.76
N ARG A 31 -1.43 10.57 -7.29
CA ARG A 31 -2.21 10.12 -8.46
C ARG A 31 -1.31 9.73 -9.64
N ASN A 32 -0.24 10.49 -9.88
CA ASN A 32 0.66 10.22 -10.99
C ASN A 32 1.42 8.89 -10.84
N MET A 33 1.60 8.36 -9.62
CA MET A 33 2.20 7.04 -9.44
C MET A 33 1.34 5.95 -10.09
N GLY A 34 0.03 5.98 -9.86
CA GLY A 34 -0.90 5.04 -10.50
C GLY A 34 -0.93 5.22 -12.02
N ARG A 35 -0.95 6.46 -12.51
CA ARG A 35 -0.97 6.74 -13.96
C ARG A 35 0.29 6.24 -14.65
N VAL A 36 1.47 6.58 -14.14
CA VAL A 36 2.77 6.17 -14.71
C VAL A 36 2.92 4.65 -14.65
N TRP A 37 2.62 4.04 -13.49
CA TRP A 37 2.69 2.60 -13.34
C TRP A 37 1.77 1.88 -14.34
N THR A 38 0.54 2.34 -14.52
CA THR A 38 -0.42 1.73 -15.44
C THR A 38 0.05 1.79 -16.89
N VAL A 39 0.60 2.92 -17.34
CA VAL A 39 1.14 3.04 -18.71
C VAL A 39 2.31 2.08 -18.92
N LEU A 40 3.19 1.92 -17.93
CA LEU A 40 4.27 0.94 -17.96
C LEU A 40 3.73 -0.50 -17.95
N TYR A 41 2.71 -0.77 -17.14
CA TYR A 41 2.12 -2.10 -16.99
C TYR A 41 1.40 -2.57 -18.25
N LEU A 42 0.71 -1.67 -18.94
CA LEU A 42 0.01 -1.97 -20.20
C LEU A 42 0.95 -1.93 -21.43
N SER A 43 2.20 -1.51 -21.24
CA SER A 43 3.17 -1.50 -22.33
C SER A 43 3.80 -2.88 -22.52
N SER A 44 3.85 -3.34 -23.78
CA SER A 44 4.58 -4.57 -24.15
C SER A 44 6.10 -4.41 -24.07
N GLU A 45 6.60 -3.17 -24.05
CA GLU A 45 8.03 -2.86 -24.03
C GLU A 45 8.36 -1.82 -22.96
N PRO A 46 9.61 -1.83 -22.44
CA PRO A 46 10.06 -0.80 -21.52
C PRO A 46 9.97 0.59 -22.14
N LEU A 47 9.64 1.61 -21.36
CA LEU A 47 9.48 3.00 -21.78
C LEU A 47 10.53 3.90 -21.12
N THR A 48 10.91 4.96 -21.81
CA THR A 48 11.76 6.03 -21.26
C THR A 48 10.94 7.04 -20.47
N ALA A 49 11.62 7.88 -19.67
CA ALA A 49 10.97 9.00 -19.00
C ALA A 49 10.35 9.99 -20.01
N ASP A 50 10.95 10.18 -21.19
CA ASP A 50 10.42 11.04 -22.24
C ASP A 50 9.13 10.48 -22.85
N ASP A 51 9.04 9.15 -23.06
CA ASP A 51 7.83 8.49 -23.53
C ASP A 51 6.68 8.72 -22.56
N LEU A 52 6.94 8.52 -21.26
CA LEU A 52 5.95 8.73 -20.21
C LEU A 52 5.53 10.18 -20.06
N ARG A 53 6.48 11.11 -20.19
CA ARG A 53 6.22 12.56 -20.20
C ARG A 53 5.28 12.96 -21.33
N ALA A 54 5.59 12.51 -22.54
CA ALA A 54 4.78 12.80 -23.72
C ALA A 54 3.38 12.15 -23.61
N ALA A 55 3.33 10.86 -23.23
CA ALA A 55 2.10 10.09 -23.15
C ALA A 55 1.11 10.63 -22.09
N LEU A 56 1.61 11.04 -20.93
CA LEU A 56 0.80 11.49 -19.79
C LEU A 56 0.71 13.02 -19.65
N GLN A 57 1.38 13.78 -20.53
CA GLN A 57 1.45 15.24 -20.49
C GLN A 57 1.93 15.77 -19.13
N LEU A 58 2.96 15.14 -18.57
CA LEU A 58 3.57 15.51 -17.30
C LEU A 58 4.85 16.33 -17.52
N SER A 59 5.24 17.13 -16.54
CA SER A 59 6.55 17.77 -16.54
C SER A 59 7.68 16.74 -16.32
N SER A 60 8.89 17.05 -16.79
CA SER A 60 10.06 16.17 -16.60
C SER A 60 10.34 15.90 -15.12
N GLY A 61 10.22 16.93 -14.27
CA GLY A 61 10.37 16.78 -12.82
C GLY A 61 9.32 15.85 -12.21
N ALA A 62 8.04 15.98 -12.63
CA ALA A 62 6.98 15.11 -12.14
C ALA A 62 7.21 13.64 -12.52
N VAL A 63 7.64 13.37 -13.75
CA VAL A 63 7.95 12.00 -14.20
C VAL A 63 9.14 11.44 -13.44
N SER A 64 10.24 12.20 -13.32
CA SER A 64 11.44 11.77 -12.62
C SER A 64 11.17 11.43 -11.16
N MET A 65 10.47 12.30 -10.43
CA MET A 65 10.08 12.05 -9.04
C MET A 65 9.19 10.81 -8.92
N THR A 66 8.20 10.67 -9.80
CA THR A 66 7.27 9.54 -9.80
C THR A 66 8.00 8.23 -10.07
N LEU A 67 8.88 8.19 -11.08
CA LEU A 67 9.69 7.01 -11.40
C LEU A 67 10.62 6.63 -10.25
N SER A 68 11.27 7.61 -9.61
CA SER A 68 12.14 7.37 -8.45
C SER A 68 11.37 6.73 -7.30
N GLU A 69 10.14 7.18 -7.03
CA GLU A 69 9.28 6.58 -6.01
C GLU A 69 8.85 5.17 -6.38
N LEU A 70 8.37 4.96 -7.60
CA LEU A 70 7.93 3.64 -8.06
C LEU A 70 9.07 2.61 -8.06
N VAL A 71 10.29 3.04 -8.38
CA VAL A 71 11.51 2.20 -8.27
C VAL A 71 11.83 1.90 -6.81
N ARG A 72 11.75 2.89 -5.92
CA ARG A 72 11.95 2.70 -4.47
C ARG A 72 10.96 1.70 -3.89
N TRP A 73 9.70 1.75 -4.29
CA TRP A 73 8.68 0.77 -3.92
C TRP A 73 8.86 -0.60 -4.60
N GLY A 74 9.81 -0.72 -5.56
CA GLY A 74 10.06 -1.96 -6.30
C GLY A 74 8.89 -2.42 -7.18
N VAL A 75 7.98 -1.50 -7.52
CA VAL A 75 6.84 -1.75 -8.42
C VAL A 75 7.16 -1.37 -9.86
N VAL A 76 8.28 -0.68 -10.07
CA VAL A 76 8.92 -0.38 -11.36
C VAL A 76 10.40 -0.69 -11.24
N ARG A 77 11.00 -1.17 -12.33
CA ARG A 77 12.44 -1.43 -12.41
C ARG A 77 13.05 -0.72 -13.61
N LYS A 78 14.30 -0.27 -13.46
CA LYS A 78 15.12 0.15 -14.60
C LYS A 78 15.52 -1.08 -15.41
N VAL A 79 15.51 -0.94 -16.72
CA VAL A 79 15.85 -2.00 -17.67
C VAL A 79 16.92 -1.47 -18.61
N TRP A 80 17.98 -2.23 -18.77
CA TRP A 80 18.98 -1.92 -19.78
C TRP A 80 18.52 -2.43 -21.15
N VAL A 81 18.63 -1.57 -22.16
CA VAL A 81 18.32 -1.90 -23.56
C VAL A 81 19.59 -1.74 -24.37
N GLN A 82 19.98 -2.80 -25.07
CA GLN A 82 21.21 -2.85 -25.85
C GLN A 82 21.22 -1.77 -26.95
N GLY A 83 22.30 -1.03 -27.03
CA GLY A 83 22.48 0.05 -28.02
C GLY A 83 21.84 1.38 -27.63
N GLU A 84 21.14 1.46 -26.50
CA GLU A 84 20.54 2.68 -26.01
C GLU A 84 21.32 3.27 -24.82
N ARG A 85 21.42 4.62 -24.78
CA ARG A 85 22.07 5.35 -23.68
C ARG A 85 21.10 5.87 -22.63
N LYS A 86 19.79 5.72 -22.88
CA LYS A 86 18.74 6.20 -21.99
C LYS A 86 18.32 5.13 -20.99
N ASP A 87 17.84 5.57 -19.82
CA ASP A 87 17.18 4.69 -18.85
C ASP A 87 15.80 4.29 -19.38
N PHE A 88 15.54 2.99 -19.37
CA PHE A 88 14.22 2.41 -19.65
C PHE A 88 13.61 1.87 -18.37
N TYR A 89 12.29 1.85 -18.33
CA TYR A 89 11.52 1.44 -17.15
C TYR A 89 10.47 0.42 -17.56
N ALA A 90 10.26 -0.57 -16.72
CA ALA A 90 9.21 -1.58 -16.86
C ALA A 90 8.50 -1.77 -15.53
N ALA A 91 7.18 -1.97 -15.57
CA ALA A 91 6.41 -2.29 -14.36
C ALA A 91 6.63 -3.72 -13.90
N GLU A 92 6.50 -3.96 -12.59
CA GLU A 92 6.32 -5.32 -12.05
C GLU A 92 4.96 -5.84 -12.51
N VAL A 93 4.96 -7.00 -13.15
CA VAL A 93 3.75 -7.61 -13.72
C VAL A 93 3.06 -8.58 -12.74
N HIS A 94 3.76 -9.02 -11.70
CA HIS A 94 3.20 -9.88 -10.69
C HIS A 94 2.46 -9.03 -9.64
N LEU A 95 1.21 -8.70 -9.92
CA LEU A 95 0.38 -7.79 -9.11
C LEU A 95 0.39 -8.15 -7.62
N TRP A 96 0.30 -9.45 -7.30
CA TRP A 96 0.31 -9.86 -5.90
C TRP A 96 1.64 -9.56 -5.19
N ARG A 97 2.76 -9.78 -5.86
CA ARG A 97 4.09 -9.43 -5.32
C ARG A 97 4.20 -7.93 -5.04
N MET A 98 3.68 -7.11 -5.94
CA MET A 98 3.64 -5.66 -5.79
C MET A 98 2.77 -5.25 -4.59
N ILE A 99 1.54 -5.75 -4.52
CA ILE A 99 0.60 -5.44 -3.44
C ILE A 99 1.17 -5.88 -2.08
N SER A 100 1.67 -7.11 -1.98
CA SER A 100 2.26 -7.63 -0.73
C SER A 100 3.44 -6.78 -0.25
N ARG A 101 4.29 -6.31 -1.17
CA ARG A 101 5.41 -5.44 -0.82
C ARG A 101 4.93 -4.10 -0.26
N VAL A 102 4.01 -3.44 -0.96
CA VAL A 102 3.48 -2.13 -0.54
C VAL A 102 2.77 -2.25 0.82
N LEU A 103 1.92 -3.26 1.00
CA LEU A 103 1.25 -3.51 2.27
C LEU A 103 2.24 -3.86 3.39
N GLY A 104 3.25 -4.69 3.09
CA GLY A 104 4.27 -5.09 4.07
C GLY A 104 5.15 -3.93 4.53
N GLU A 105 5.53 -3.02 3.63
CA GLU A 105 6.41 -1.91 3.96
C GLU A 105 5.68 -0.74 4.62
N ARG A 106 4.42 -0.49 4.27
CA ARG A 106 3.67 0.67 4.72
C ARG A 106 2.72 0.35 5.89
N GLU A 107 1.80 -0.56 5.67
CA GLU A 107 0.71 -0.80 6.62
C GLU A 107 1.17 -1.58 7.85
N LYS A 108 2.17 -2.46 7.68
CA LYS A 108 2.71 -3.25 8.80
C LYS A 108 3.34 -2.38 9.88
N GLY A 109 4.07 -1.34 9.49
CA GLY A 109 4.70 -0.41 10.43
C GLY A 109 3.68 0.31 11.31
N GLU A 110 2.59 0.81 10.72
CA GLU A 110 1.52 1.53 11.41
C GLU A 110 0.75 0.60 12.39
N ILE A 111 0.46 -0.63 11.96
CA ILE A 111 -0.24 -1.61 12.82
C ILE A 111 0.65 -2.01 14.00
N VAL A 112 1.94 -2.25 13.79
CA VAL A 112 2.88 -2.57 14.87
C VAL A 112 2.96 -1.41 15.87
N ALA A 113 3.12 -0.18 15.39
CA ALA A 113 3.15 1.00 16.25
C ALA A 113 1.84 1.17 17.06
N ALA A 114 0.69 0.87 16.46
CA ALA A 114 -0.58 0.89 17.18
C ALA A 114 -0.65 -0.20 18.27
N VAL A 115 -0.20 -1.43 17.99
CA VAL A 115 -0.14 -2.52 18.97
C VAL A 115 0.76 -2.15 20.14
N ASP A 116 1.95 -1.59 19.87
CA ASP A 116 2.89 -1.16 20.90
C ASP A 116 2.30 -0.05 21.76
N ALA A 117 1.72 0.99 21.16
CA ALA A 117 1.10 2.09 21.89
C ALA A 117 -0.08 1.65 22.77
N LEU A 118 -0.93 0.73 22.27
CA LEU A 118 -2.04 0.19 23.05
C LEU A 118 -1.56 -0.71 24.21
N THR A 119 -0.49 -1.45 23.99
CA THR A 119 0.15 -2.26 25.03
C THR A 119 0.74 -1.37 26.13
N ASP A 120 1.49 -0.34 25.75
CA ASP A 120 2.05 0.63 26.69
C ASP A 120 0.95 1.35 27.49
N ALA A 121 -0.18 1.66 26.85
CA ALA A 121 -1.31 2.28 27.55
C ALA A 121 -1.90 1.37 28.63
N LEU A 122 -2.02 0.06 28.38
CA LEU A 122 -2.45 -0.92 29.40
C LEU A 122 -1.44 -1.03 30.53
N ASP A 123 -0.15 -1.07 30.23
CA ASP A 123 0.91 -1.12 31.23
C ASP A 123 0.92 0.15 32.10
N GLN A 124 0.63 1.33 31.54
CA GLN A 124 0.48 2.54 32.30
C GLN A 124 -0.73 2.49 33.24
N LEU A 125 -1.88 1.98 32.78
CA LEU A 125 -3.05 1.79 33.63
C LEU A 125 -2.76 0.79 34.78
N ASP A 126 -1.95 -0.22 34.55
CA ASP A 126 -1.55 -1.16 35.60
C ASP A 126 -0.66 -0.51 36.65
N LYS A 127 0.25 0.37 36.25
CA LYS A 127 1.11 1.14 37.18
C LYS A 127 0.32 2.18 37.98
N LEU A 128 -0.76 2.73 37.42
CA LEU A 128 -1.67 3.63 38.15
C LEU A 128 -2.52 2.91 39.20
N ARG A 129 -2.55 1.58 39.19
CA ARG A 129 -3.11 0.70 40.24
C ARG A 129 -2.24 0.67 41.49
N GLY A 130 -1.63 1.81 41.90
CA GLY A 130 -1.04 1.99 43.23
C GLY A 130 -2.03 1.69 44.38
N PRO A 131 -1.62 1.81 45.64
CA PRO A 131 -2.47 1.46 46.79
C PRO A 131 -3.84 2.09 46.61
N PRO A 132 -4.92 1.42 47.08
CA PRO A 132 -6.28 1.76 46.72
C PRO A 132 -6.56 3.25 46.92
N SER A 133 -6.68 3.98 45.85
CA SER A 133 -7.27 5.33 45.93
C SER A 133 -8.71 5.10 46.41
N ASP A 134 -9.12 5.79 47.45
CA ASP A 134 -10.49 5.72 48.02
C ASP A 134 -11.55 6.29 47.05
N ASP A 135 -11.14 6.73 45.86
CA ASP A 135 -11.97 7.30 44.79
C ASP A 135 -12.51 6.22 43.88
N GLU A 136 -13.79 5.88 44.09
CA GLU A 136 -14.54 4.89 43.27
C GLU A 136 -14.67 5.32 41.80
N ASP A 137 -14.78 6.63 41.53
CA ASP A 137 -14.87 7.17 40.19
C ASP A 137 -13.58 6.91 39.38
N THR A 138 -12.43 7.07 40.02
CA THR A 138 -11.12 6.79 39.41
C THR A 138 -10.98 5.32 39.07
N ARG A 139 -11.45 4.40 39.92
CA ARG A 139 -11.44 2.95 39.65
C ARG A 139 -12.35 2.59 38.48
N ALA A 140 -13.60 3.08 38.51
CA ALA A 140 -14.57 2.82 37.44
C ALA A 140 -14.06 3.31 36.07
N ARG A 141 -13.42 4.47 36.04
CA ARG A 141 -12.79 5.02 34.85
C ARG A 141 -11.63 4.16 34.34
N ALA A 142 -10.76 3.71 35.23
CA ALA A 142 -9.62 2.86 34.87
C ALA A 142 -10.07 1.50 34.33
N GLU A 143 -11.09 0.88 34.94
CA GLU A 143 -11.68 -0.38 34.49
C GLU A 143 -12.28 -0.25 33.07
N LEU A 144 -13.08 0.81 32.86
CA LEU A 144 -13.66 1.10 31.55
C LEU A 144 -12.59 1.32 30.48
N GLN A 145 -11.53 2.08 30.79
CA GLN A 145 -10.42 2.32 29.86
C GLN A 145 -9.70 1.01 29.53
N ARG A 146 -9.43 0.19 30.53
CA ARG A 146 -8.78 -1.12 30.35
C ARG A 146 -9.57 -2.01 29.40
N GLU A 147 -10.87 -2.17 29.65
CA GLU A 147 -11.74 -2.98 28.82
C GLU A 147 -11.69 -2.53 27.37
N ARG A 148 -11.89 -1.22 27.14
CA ARG A 148 -11.93 -0.66 25.78
C ARG A 148 -10.58 -0.70 25.07
N ILE A 149 -9.48 -0.41 25.76
CA ILE A 149 -8.12 -0.50 25.18
C ILE A 149 -7.78 -1.96 24.86
N SER A 150 -8.16 -2.91 25.71
CA SER A 150 -7.98 -4.34 25.42
C SER A 150 -8.72 -4.77 24.14
N GLN A 151 -9.96 -4.32 23.96
CA GLN A 151 -10.72 -4.59 22.73
C GLN A 151 -10.05 -4.01 21.49
N LEU A 152 -9.52 -2.77 21.58
CA LEU A 152 -8.77 -2.15 20.49
C LEU A 152 -7.46 -2.91 20.19
N LEU A 153 -6.75 -3.35 21.22
CA LEU A 153 -5.53 -4.14 21.08
C LEU A 153 -5.80 -5.49 20.40
N ASP A 154 -6.88 -6.17 20.78
CA ASP A 154 -7.27 -7.44 20.15
C ASP A 154 -7.62 -7.24 18.67
N LEU A 155 -8.32 -6.16 18.33
CA LEU A 155 -8.60 -5.79 16.94
C LEU A 155 -7.31 -5.48 16.15
N ALA A 156 -6.39 -4.70 16.73
CA ALA A 156 -5.11 -4.37 16.10
C ALA A 156 -4.26 -5.63 15.86
N ARG A 157 -4.18 -6.54 16.83
CA ARG A 157 -3.51 -7.83 16.70
C ARG A 157 -4.15 -8.74 15.67
N LEU A 158 -5.47 -8.74 15.56
CA LEU A 158 -6.17 -9.44 14.47
C LEU A 158 -5.79 -8.87 13.12
N GLY A 159 -5.82 -7.54 12.97
CA GLY A 159 -5.39 -6.84 11.75
C GLY A 159 -3.95 -7.19 11.37
N GLN A 160 -3.03 -7.21 12.34
CA GLN A 160 -1.63 -7.61 12.13
C GLN A 160 -1.51 -9.05 11.61
N ARG A 161 -2.20 -10.01 12.22
CA ARG A 161 -2.20 -11.42 11.76
C ARG A 161 -2.76 -11.57 10.35
N LEU A 162 -3.85 -10.87 10.03
CA LEU A 162 -4.42 -10.88 8.68
C LEU A 162 -3.45 -10.30 7.65
N LEU A 163 -2.80 -9.19 7.97
CA LEU A 163 -1.81 -8.57 7.11
C LEU A 163 -0.58 -9.48 6.90
N ASP A 164 -0.06 -10.08 7.97
CA ASP A 164 1.06 -11.03 7.90
C ASP A 164 0.70 -12.26 7.05
N ALA A 165 -0.52 -12.77 7.18
CA ALA A 165 -1.02 -13.87 6.33
C ALA A 165 -1.12 -13.45 4.86
N LEU A 166 -1.61 -12.24 4.56
CA LEU A 166 -1.68 -11.69 3.21
C LEU A 166 -0.29 -11.53 2.58
N VAL A 167 0.67 -11.02 3.35
CA VAL A 167 2.04 -10.78 2.87
C VAL A 167 2.80 -12.08 2.68
N SER A 168 2.66 -13.06 3.60
CA SER A 168 3.45 -14.29 3.62
C SER A 168 2.99 -15.33 2.61
N THR A 169 1.70 -15.44 2.34
CA THR A 169 1.17 -16.51 1.49
C THR A 169 1.36 -16.28 0.00
N GLY A 170 1.60 -15.06 -0.44
CA GLY A 170 1.75 -14.73 -1.88
C GLY A 170 0.59 -15.23 -2.76
N LYS A 171 -0.38 -15.91 -2.16
CA LYS A 171 -1.63 -16.40 -2.72
C LYS A 171 -2.73 -16.02 -1.75
N VAL A 172 -3.60 -15.12 -2.15
CA VAL A 172 -4.86 -14.96 -1.43
C VAL A 172 -5.65 -16.24 -1.69
N ASP A 173 -5.59 -17.16 -0.76
CA ASP A 173 -6.69 -18.11 -0.65
C ASP A 173 -7.88 -17.31 -0.12
N ALA A 174 -8.69 -16.81 -1.05
CA ALA A 174 -9.91 -16.07 -0.74
C ALA A 174 -10.97 -16.96 -0.06
N SER A 175 -10.71 -18.25 0.10
CA SER A 175 -11.62 -19.21 0.70
C SER A 175 -12.01 -18.89 2.15
N PRO A 176 -11.16 -18.32 3.04
CA PRO A 176 -11.63 -17.91 4.36
C PRO A 176 -12.57 -16.71 4.32
N LEU A 177 -12.29 -15.71 3.46
CA LEU A 177 -13.16 -14.55 3.28
C LEU A 177 -14.46 -14.93 2.57
N ALA A 178 -14.40 -15.79 1.56
CA ALA A 178 -15.56 -16.32 0.86
C ALA A 178 -16.44 -17.17 1.80
N ARG A 179 -15.86 -18.01 2.68
CA ARG A 179 -16.62 -18.76 3.69
C ARG A 179 -17.26 -17.85 4.73
N PHE A 180 -16.55 -16.79 5.15
CA PHE A 180 -17.11 -15.81 6.08
C PHE A 180 -18.27 -15.01 5.45
N LEU A 181 -18.15 -14.60 4.19
CA LEU A 181 -19.17 -13.83 3.47
C LEU A 181 -20.33 -14.71 2.96
N LEU A 182 -20.09 -15.99 2.64
CA LEU A 182 -21.10 -16.91 2.11
C LEU A 182 -21.71 -17.80 3.19
N GLY A 183 -21.13 -17.87 4.39
CA GLY A 183 -21.59 -18.71 5.51
C GLY A 183 -22.81 -18.20 6.27
N HIS A 184 -23.47 -17.14 5.83
CA HIS A 184 -24.69 -16.59 6.46
C HIS A 184 -25.91 -16.68 5.54
N ARG A 185 -26.05 -17.76 4.78
CA ARG A 185 -27.31 -18.13 4.14
C ARG A 185 -27.66 -19.59 4.47
N SER A 186 -28.24 -19.77 5.61
CA SER A 186 -29.15 -20.86 5.93
C SER A 186 -30.09 -20.38 7.00
#